data_ddf67cf1ba9e7c781ecdd94aa42c2672
#
_entry.id   ddf67cf1ba9e7c781ecdd94aa42c2672
#
_cell.length_a   1.000
_cell.length_b   1.000
_cell.length_c   1.000
_cell.angle_alpha   90.00
_cell.angle_beta   90.00
_cell.angle_gamma   90.00
#
_symmetry.space_group_name_H-M   'P 1'
#
loop_
_entity.id
_entity.type
_entity.pdbx_description
1 polymer ?
#
loop_
_entity_poly.entity_id
_entity_poly.type
_entity_poly.pdbx_seq_one_letter_code
_entity_poly.pdbx_strand_id
1 'polypeptide(L)'
;LIMRIAKFISNAGYCSRREAEKLINKKKVYINKKLCVAPNINVMENDKITINGNIIKLNKKIRLWKMYKPTNVICTNNDPKKRKTIFEFLPKNMPRAISIGRLDFMSEGLILLTNNGDFARKLELPSSNIIRIYRVYIATVVKSNDIKKINYGVIINGILYKKIEVTIEKMNQKKTSLKFKLREGK
;
A
#
# COMPACT_ATOMS: atom_id res chain seq x y z
N LEU A 1 -20.33 -4.53 -13.91
CA LEU A 1 -19.06 -3.82 -13.79
C LEU A 1 -18.12 -4.28 -14.90
N ILE A 2 -17.52 -3.33 -15.67
CA ILE A 2 -16.52 -3.63 -16.73
C ILE A 2 -15.15 -3.29 -16.17
N MET A 3 -14.17 -4.18 -16.35
CA MET A 3 -12.79 -3.94 -15.94
C MET A 3 -11.79 -4.73 -16.78
N ARG A 4 -10.52 -4.30 -16.81
CA ARG A 4 -9.45 -5.05 -17.48
C ARG A 4 -9.26 -6.43 -16.84
N ILE A 5 -9.00 -7.45 -17.65
CA ILE A 5 -8.82 -8.84 -17.19
C ILE A 5 -7.75 -8.99 -16.10
N ALA A 6 -6.60 -8.30 -16.22
CA ALA A 6 -5.57 -8.34 -15.19
C ALA A 6 -6.06 -7.76 -13.84
N LYS A 7 -6.93 -6.74 -13.88
CA LYS A 7 -7.58 -6.18 -12.68
C LYS A 7 -8.59 -7.17 -12.09
N PHE A 8 -9.39 -7.84 -12.93
CA PHE A 8 -10.33 -8.88 -12.51
C PHE A 8 -9.62 -9.99 -11.73
N ILE A 9 -8.55 -10.55 -12.30
CA ILE A 9 -7.75 -11.64 -11.69
C ILE A 9 -7.18 -11.19 -10.33
N SER A 10 -6.67 -9.96 -10.27
CA SER A 10 -6.15 -9.41 -9.02
C SER A 10 -7.23 -9.17 -7.96
N ASN A 11 -8.41 -8.68 -8.35
CA ASN A 11 -9.55 -8.46 -7.45
C ASN A 11 -10.18 -9.78 -7.00
N ALA A 12 -10.07 -10.83 -7.80
CA ALA A 12 -10.42 -12.20 -7.40
C ALA A 12 -9.47 -12.79 -6.34
N GLY A 13 -8.35 -12.11 -6.05
CA GLY A 13 -7.37 -12.57 -5.07
C GLY A 13 -6.40 -13.63 -5.57
N TYR A 14 -6.38 -13.92 -6.89
CA TYR A 14 -5.53 -14.97 -7.44
C TYR A 14 -4.04 -14.58 -7.42
N CYS A 15 -3.70 -13.41 -7.99
CA CYS A 15 -2.32 -12.91 -8.02
C CYS A 15 -2.28 -11.37 -8.20
N SER A 16 -1.10 -10.76 -8.30
CA SER A 16 -0.97 -9.34 -8.62
C SER A 16 -1.33 -9.07 -10.09
N ARG A 17 -1.64 -7.79 -10.42
CA ARG A 17 -1.92 -7.41 -11.83
C ARG A 17 -0.75 -7.76 -12.75
N ARG A 18 0.50 -7.51 -12.34
CA ARG A 18 1.70 -7.85 -13.11
C ARG A 18 1.88 -9.36 -13.31
N GLU A 19 1.56 -10.15 -12.30
CA GLU A 19 1.57 -11.61 -12.43
C GLU A 19 0.43 -12.11 -13.34
N ALA A 20 -0.75 -11.51 -13.26
CA ALA A 20 -1.86 -11.79 -14.17
C ALA A 20 -1.46 -11.51 -15.63
N GLU A 21 -0.79 -10.40 -15.91
CA GLU A 21 -0.25 -10.09 -17.24
C GLU A 21 0.75 -11.16 -17.71
N LYS A 22 1.65 -11.62 -16.82
CA LYS A 22 2.56 -12.73 -17.15
C LYS A 22 1.81 -14.04 -17.46
N LEU A 23 0.73 -14.35 -16.73
CA LEU A 23 -0.09 -15.53 -16.98
C LEU A 23 -0.82 -15.44 -18.34
N ILE A 24 -1.32 -14.27 -18.69
CA ILE A 24 -1.95 -14.01 -20.00
C ILE A 24 -0.94 -14.22 -21.13
N ASN A 25 0.25 -13.62 -21.02
CA ASN A 25 1.32 -13.76 -22.01
C ASN A 25 1.79 -15.22 -22.15
N LYS A 26 1.72 -16.00 -21.04
CA LYS A 26 1.98 -17.45 -21.05
C LYS A 26 0.80 -18.29 -21.55
N LYS A 27 -0.26 -17.68 -22.12
CA LYS A 27 -1.44 -18.36 -22.66
C LYS A 27 -2.18 -19.25 -21.65
N LYS A 28 -2.20 -18.88 -20.36
CA LYS A 28 -2.80 -19.66 -19.28
C LYS A 28 -4.18 -19.18 -18.86
N VAL A 29 -4.70 -18.10 -19.46
CA VAL A 29 -5.94 -17.43 -19.10
C VAL A 29 -6.96 -17.55 -20.22
N TYR A 30 -8.19 -17.92 -19.88
CA TYR A 30 -9.29 -18.03 -20.84
C TYR A 30 -10.50 -17.20 -20.33
N ILE A 31 -11.20 -16.62 -21.28
CA ILE A 31 -12.45 -15.86 -21.08
C ILE A 31 -13.54 -16.59 -21.86
N ASN A 32 -14.58 -17.09 -21.19
CA ASN A 32 -15.69 -17.82 -21.82
C ASN A 32 -15.20 -18.94 -22.75
N LYS A 33 -14.22 -19.73 -22.30
CA LYS A 33 -13.52 -20.81 -23.03
C LYS A 33 -12.60 -20.33 -24.19
N LYS A 34 -12.53 -19.05 -24.53
CA LYS A 34 -11.62 -18.50 -25.54
C LYS A 34 -10.31 -18.03 -24.89
N LEU A 35 -9.18 -18.30 -25.55
CA LEU A 35 -7.87 -17.88 -25.05
C LEU A 35 -7.80 -16.34 -24.94
N CYS A 36 -7.37 -15.86 -23.77
CA CYS A 36 -7.08 -14.43 -23.57
C CYS A 36 -5.69 -14.11 -24.11
N VAL A 37 -5.61 -13.29 -25.16
CA VAL A 37 -4.36 -12.98 -25.88
C VAL A 37 -3.70 -11.67 -25.44
N ALA A 38 -4.41 -10.81 -24.69
CA ALA A 38 -3.89 -9.51 -24.30
C ALA A 38 -4.40 -9.08 -22.89
N PRO A 39 -3.55 -8.43 -22.07
CA PRO A 39 -3.93 -8.03 -20.71
C PRO A 39 -4.86 -6.82 -20.62
N ASN A 40 -5.05 -6.10 -21.69
CA ASN A 40 -5.92 -4.92 -21.80
C ASN A 40 -7.38 -5.26 -22.17
N ILE A 41 -7.70 -6.53 -22.43
CA ILE A 41 -9.07 -6.97 -22.71
C ILE A 41 -9.96 -6.63 -21.51
N ASN A 42 -11.11 -6.02 -21.81
CA ASN A 42 -12.12 -5.76 -20.80
C ASN A 42 -13.03 -6.99 -20.63
N VAL A 43 -13.36 -7.28 -19.39
CA VAL A 43 -14.27 -8.37 -19.02
C VAL A 43 -15.40 -7.82 -18.17
N MET A 44 -16.53 -8.50 -18.23
CA MET A 44 -17.70 -8.23 -17.38
C MET A 44 -17.68 -9.14 -16.14
N GLU A 45 -18.44 -8.78 -15.13
CA GLU A 45 -18.56 -9.56 -13.89
C GLU A 45 -19.07 -10.99 -14.14
N ASN A 46 -19.91 -11.17 -15.16
CA ASN A 46 -20.53 -12.46 -15.51
C ASN A 46 -19.66 -13.32 -16.42
N ASP A 47 -18.52 -12.79 -16.92
CA ASP A 47 -17.62 -13.59 -17.76
C ASP A 47 -16.98 -14.71 -16.93
N LYS A 48 -16.94 -15.90 -17.54
CA LYS A 48 -16.29 -17.06 -16.95
C LYS A 48 -14.79 -17.02 -17.21
N ILE A 49 -14.02 -16.61 -16.21
CA ILE A 49 -12.56 -16.55 -16.29
C ILE A 49 -11.98 -17.85 -15.74
N THR A 50 -11.08 -18.48 -16.50
CA THR A 50 -10.33 -19.64 -16.03
C THR A 50 -8.83 -19.42 -16.15
N ILE A 51 -8.08 -19.93 -15.17
CA ILE A 51 -6.61 -19.90 -15.14
C ILE A 51 -6.15 -21.32 -14.82
N ASN A 52 -5.30 -21.91 -15.66
CA ASN A 52 -4.86 -23.31 -15.52
C ASN A 52 -6.05 -24.28 -15.33
N GLY A 53 -7.17 -24.07 -16.02
CA GLY A 53 -8.38 -24.88 -15.91
C GLY A 53 -9.31 -24.54 -14.74
N ASN A 54 -8.86 -23.76 -13.74
CA ASN A 54 -9.64 -23.40 -12.58
C ASN A 54 -10.46 -22.12 -12.78
N ILE A 55 -11.74 -22.13 -12.40
CA ILE A 55 -12.62 -20.96 -12.50
C ILE A 55 -12.24 -19.95 -11.43
N ILE A 56 -12.05 -18.70 -11.83
CA ILE A 56 -11.76 -17.57 -10.94
C ILE A 56 -13.03 -16.74 -10.75
N LYS A 57 -13.41 -16.51 -9.52
CA LYS A 57 -14.60 -15.71 -9.14
C LYS A 57 -14.17 -14.44 -8.41
N LEU A 58 -14.84 -13.31 -8.70
CA LEU A 58 -14.61 -12.08 -7.95
C LEU A 58 -15.01 -12.23 -6.49
N ASN A 59 -14.15 -11.77 -5.61
CA ASN A 59 -14.49 -11.62 -4.21
C ASN A 59 -15.25 -10.30 -4.01
N LYS A 60 -16.57 -10.37 -3.82
CA LYS A 60 -17.42 -9.18 -3.67
C LYS A 60 -17.28 -8.51 -2.30
N LYS A 61 -16.81 -9.25 -1.29
CA LYS A 61 -16.69 -8.73 0.08
C LYS A 61 -15.36 -8.01 0.27
N ILE A 62 -15.42 -6.68 0.39
CA ILE A 62 -14.25 -5.87 0.74
C ILE A 62 -13.92 -6.12 2.21
N ARG A 63 -12.66 -6.43 2.49
CA ARG A 63 -12.14 -6.61 3.84
C ARG A 63 -11.02 -5.62 4.11
N LEU A 64 -10.96 -5.15 5.33
CA LEU A 64 -9.91 -4.28 5.86
C LEU A 64 -9.32 -4.93 7.10
N TRP A 65 -8.00 -5.02 7.15
CA TRP A 65 -7.27 -5.51 8.32
C TRP A 65 -6.28 -4.46 8.80
N LYS A 66 -6.01 -4.46 10.07
CA LYS A 66 -4.95 -3.68 10.70
C LYS A 66 -3.81 -4.61 11.11
N MET A 67 -2.58 -4.15 10.94
CA MET A 67 -1.38 -4.85 11.33
C MET A 67 -0.41 -3.86 11.99
N TYR A 68 0.31 -4.30 13.01
CA TYR A 68 1.50 -3.61 13.47
C TYR A 68 2.69 -4.07 12.64
N LYS A 69 3.30 -3.17 11.88
CA LYS A 69 4.53 -3.44 11.14
C LYS A 69 5.73 -3.23 12.06
N PRO A 70 6.58 -4.22 12.28
CA PRO A 70 7.84 -4.03 13.01
C PRO A 70 8.89 -3.30 12.15
N THR A 71 9.95 -2.81 12.77
CA THR A 71 11.16 -2.35 12.08
C THR A 71 11.83 -3.49 11.30
N ASN A 72 12.72 -3.16 10.37
CA ASN A 72 13.47 -4.11 9.55
C ASN A 72 12.60 -5.02 8.65
N VAL A 73 11.40 -4.56 8.31
CA VAL A 73 10.44 -5.25 7.44
C VAL A 73 9.97 -4.29 6.35
N ILE A 74 9.78 -4.78 5.13
CA ILE A 74 9.36 -3.96 3.99
C ILE A 74 7.91 -4.22 3.57
N CYS A 75 7.26 -3.19 3.03
CA CYS A 75 5.88 -3.24 2.53
C CYS A 75 5.86 -3.58 1.04
N THR A 76 6.28 -4.79 0.66
CA THR A 76 6.24 -5.29 -0.72
C THR A 76 5.88 -6.75 -0.77
N ASN A 77 5.21 -7.17 -1.83
CA ASN A 77 4.92 -8.59 -2.09
C ASN A 77 6.12 -9.35 -2.68
N ASN A 78 7.10 -8.63 -3.23
CA ASN A 78 8.30 -9.24 -3.81
C ASN A 78 9.49 -8.31 -3.59
N ASP A 79 10.54 -8.81 -2.97
CA ASP A 79 11.79 -8.10 -2.76
C ASP A 79 12.94 -8.82 -3.47
N PRO A 80 13.62 -8.19 -4.44
CA PRO A 80 14.79 -8.78 -5.08
C PRO A 80 15.92 -9.13 -4.11
N LYS A 81 16.03 -8.41 -2.98
CA LYS A 81 17.03 -8.64 -1.94
C LYS A 81 16.60 -9.66 -0.90
N LYS A 82 15.45 -10.32 -1.06
CA LYS A 82 14.90 -11.34 -0.15
C LYS A 82 14.83 -10.90 1.33
N ARG A 83 14.62 -9.60 1.59
CA ARG A 83 14.37 -9.11 2.95
C ARG A 83 12.98 -9.52 3.41
N LYS A 84 12.77 -9.61 4.72
CA LYS A 84 11.47 -9.92 5.31
C LYS A 84 10.42 -8.90 4.86
N THR A 85 9.25 -9.38 4.46
CA THR A 85 8.12 -8.57 4.04
C THR A 85 6.99 -8.63 5.05
N ILE A 86 6.11 -7.62 5.07
CA ILE A 86 4.92 -7.63 5.95
C ILE A 86 4.02 -8.83 5.69
N PHE A 87 4.03 -9.40 4.48
CA PHE A 87 3.15 -10.50 4.10
C PHE A 87 3.57 -11.83 4.71
N GLU A 88 4.82 -11.99 5.12
CA GLU A 88 5.32 -13.18 5.82
C GLU A 88 4.77 -13.30 7.25
N PHE A 89 4.28 -12.20 7.83
CA PHE A 89 3.67 -12.19 9.16
C PHE A 89 2.16 -12.46 9.13
N LEU A 90 1.55 -12.60 7.95
CA LEU A 90 0.12 -12.82 7.84
C LEU A 90 -0.24 -14.30 8.03
N PRO A 91 -1.41 -14.60 8.61
CA PRO A 91 -1.88 -15.97 8.72
C PRO A 91 -1.96 -16.67 7.37
N LYS A 92 -1.54 -17.94 7.29
CA LYS A 92 -1.54 -18.72 6.03
C LYS A 92 -2.92 -18.86 5.39
N ASN A 93 -3.98 -18.85 6.19
CA ASN A 93 -5.38 -18.95 5.72
C ASN A 93 -5.98 -17.57 5.36
N MET A 94 -5.21 -16.50 5.49
CA MET A 94 -5.67 -15.17 5.13
C MET A 94 -5.77 -15.03 3.60
N PRO A 95 -6.87 -14.49 3.05
CA PRO A 95 -6.96 -14.19 1.63
C PRO A 95 -5.83 -13.25 1.21
N ARG A 96 -5.44 -13.32 -0.07
CA ARG A 96 -4.45 -12.40 -0.61
C ARG A 96 -4.82 -10.95 -0.27
N ALA A 97 -3.91 -10.25 0.38
CA ALA A 97 -4.04 -8.86 0.79
C ALA A 97 -2.98 -7.98 0.13
N ILE A 98 -3.27 -6.69 0.07
CA ILE A 98 -2.36 -5.62 -0.36
C ILE A 98 -2.29 -4.58 0.75
N SER A 99 -1.14 -3.94 0.92
CA SER A 99 -0.99 -2.83 1.86
C SER A 99 -1.63 -1.56 1.31
N ILE A 100 -2.22 -0.78 2.20
CA ILE A 100 -2.70 0.57 1.94
C ILE A 100 -1.58 1.53 2.35
N GLY A 101 -0.85 2.01 1.36
CA GLY A 101 0.37 2.75 1.58
C GLY A 101 1.54 1.87 2.01
N ARG A 102 2.60 2.53 2.43
CA ARG A 102 3.83 1.88 2.87
C ARG A 102 4.40 2.60 4.08
N LEU A 103 5.08 1.85 4.93
CA LEU A 103 6.01 2.36 5.92
C LEU A 103 7.43 1.97 5.50
N ASP A 104 8.40 2.83 5.77
CA ASP A 104 9.80 2.57 5.46
C ASP A 104 10.36 1.40 6.29
N PHE A 105 11.51 0.91 5.87
CA PHE A 105 12.17 -0.24 6.49
C PHE A 105 12.38 -0.07 7.99
N MET A 106 12.86 1.13 8.41
CA MET A 106 13.11 1.45 9.82
C MET A 106 11.89 1.99 10.57
N SER A 107 10.79 2.29 9.86
CA SER A 107 9.56 2.75 10.49
C SER A 107 8.74 1.58 10.99
N GLU A 108 8.05 1.77 12.11
CA GLU A 108 7.15 0.78 12.72
C GLU A 108 5.77 1.39 12.96
N GLY A 109 4.78 0.55 13.22
CA GLY A 109 3.45 0.97 13.63
C GLY A 109 2.32 0.47 12.73
N LEU A 110 1.21 1.18 12.72
CA LEU A 110 0.00 0.79 12.03
C LEU A 110 0.18 0.77 10.51
N ILE A 111 -0.07 -0.37 9.91
CA ILE A 111 -0.32 -0.51 8.48
C ILE A 111 -1.68 -1.17 8.24
N LEU A 112 -2.40 -0.69 7.25
CA LEU A 112 -3.68 -1.25 6.84
C LEU A 112 -3.50 -2.15 5.63
N LEU A 113 -4.27 -3.23 5.59
CA LEU A 113 -4.27 -4.21 4.50
C LEU A 113 -5.71 -4.39 4.00
N THR A 114 -5.86 -4.64 2.71
CA THR A 114 -7.16 -4.93 2.11
C THR A 114 -7.04 -5.94 0.98
N ASN A 115 -8.14 -6.61 0.65
CA ASN A 115 -8.23 -7.46 -0.54
C ASN A 115 -8.72 -6.71 -1.79
N ASN A 116 -8.94 -5.38 -1.70
CA ASN A 116 -9.52 -4.59 -2.78
C ASN A 116 -8.60 -3.42 -3.17
N GLY A 117 -8.08 -3.44 -4.40
CA GLY A 117 -7.14 -2.43 -4.88
C GLY A 117 -7.76 -1.05 -5.13
N ASP A 118 -9.05 -0.97 -5.44
CA ASP A 118 -9.73 0.32 -5.63
C ASP A 118 -9.96 0.99 -4.28
N PHE A 119 -10.31 0.20 -3.27
CA PHE A 119 -10.43 0.68 -1.90
C PHE A 119 -9.07 1.16 -1.36
N ALA A 120 -8.00 0.38 -1.58
CA ALA A 120 -6.65 0.81 -1.21
C ALA A 120 -6.30 2.17 -1.86
N ARG A 121 -6.48 2.27 -3.18
CA ARG A 121 -6.20 3.50 -3.92
C ARG A 121 -7.01 4.69 -3.39
N LYS A 122 -8.30 4.48 -3.08
CA LYS A 122 -9.15 5.54 -2.51
C LYS A 122 -8.59 6.09 -1.21
N LEU A 123 -8.03 5.23 -0.34
CA LEU A 123 -7.42 5.65 0.93
C LEU A 123 -6.00 6.24 0.77
N GLU A 124 -5.28 5.87 -0.29
CA GLU A 124 -3.92 6.36 -0.54
C GLU A 124 -3.89 7.75 -1.18
N LEU A 125 -4.89 8.07 -2.01
CA LEU A 125 -4.92 9.32 -2.76
C LEU A 125 -4.92 10.54 -1.82
N PRO A 126 -4.15 11.60 -2.14
CA PRO A 126 -4.16 12.85 -1.38
C PRO A 126 -5.55 13.48 -1.28
N SER A 127 -6.39 13.29 -2.30
CA SER A 127 -7.79 13.76 -2.33
C SER A 127 -8.67 13.16 -1.24
N SER A 128 -8.30 12.03 -0.66
CA SER A 128 -9.00 11.41 0.48
C SER A 128 -8.81 12.20 1.77
N ASN A 129 -7.85 13.09 1.81
CA ASN A 129 -7.55 13.97 2.94
C ASN A 129 -7.34 13.24 4.28
N ILE A 130 -6.91 11.96 4.23
CA ILE A 130 -6.68 11.14 5.41
C ILE A 130 -5.42 11.59 6.12
N ILE A 131 -5.56 11.95 7.39
CA ILE A 131 -4.43 12.36 8.22
C ILE A 131 -3.67 11.11 8.67
N ARG A 132 -2.36 11.10 8.41
CA ARG A 132 -1.42 10.10 8.93
C ARG A 132 -0.62 10.73 10.04
N ILE A 133 -0.60 10.10 11.21
CA ILE A 133 0.10 10.60 12.39
C ILE A 133 1.36 9.76 12.59
N TYR A 134 2.50 10.44 12.66
CA TYR A 134 3.80 9.82 12.95
C TYR A 134 4.38 10.41 14.21
N ARG A 135 4.96 9.56 15.03
CA ARG A 135 5.79 9.96 16.17
C ARG A 135 7.25 9.74 15.80
N VAL A 136 8.04 10.78 15.92
CA VAL A 136 9.47 10.78 15.58
C VAL A 136 10.27 11.10 16.83
N TYR A 137 11.27 10.26 17.12
CA TYR A 137 12.19 10.47 18.23
C TYR A 137 13.52 10.97 17.70
N ILE A 138 13.97 12.12 18.21
CA ILE A 138 15.22 12.77 17.84
C ILE A 138 16.13 12.79 19.04
N ALA A 139 17.39 12.36 18.88
CA ALA A 139 18.40 12.31 19.94
C ALA A 139 19.05 13.68 20.18
N THR A 140 18.24 14.74 20.20
CA THR A 140 18.67 16.12 20.49
C THR A 140 17.49 16.96 20.93
N VAL A 141 17.79 18.15 21.46
CA VAL A 141 16.81 19.18 21.77
C VAL A 141 16.46 19.94 20.49
N VAL A 142 15.17 20.01 20.17
CA VAL A 142 14.68 20.74 19.00
C VAL A 142 14.24 22.14 19.40
N LYS A 143 14.72 23.16 18.71
CA LYS A 143 14.34 24.55 18.95
C LYS A 143 12.94 24.83 18.37
N SER A 144 12.14 25.62 19.11
CA SER A 144 10.79 26.01 18.65
C SER A 144 10.80 26.69 17.28
N ASN A 145 11.89 27.39 16.95
CA ASN A 145 12.03 28.05 15.65
C ASN A 145 12.17 27.07 14.48
N ASP A 146 12.78 25.90 14.70
CA ASP A 146 12.90 24.86 13.67
C ASP A 146 11.53 24.22 13.39
N ILE A 147 10.72 24.02 14.43
CA ILE A 147 9.34 23.56 14.28
C ILE A 147 8.50 24.57 13.49
N LYS A 148 8.64 25.86 13.75
CA LYS A 148 7.94 26.89 13.00
C LYS A 148 8.31 26.82 11.51
N LYS A 149 9.59 26.70 11.17
CA LYS A 149 10.04 26.57 9.75
C LYS A 149 9.34 25.40 9.06
N ILE A 150 9.31 24.21 9.68
CA ILE A 150 8.65 23.02 9.12
C ILE A 150 7.14 23.27 8.93
N ASN A 151 6.50 23.91 9.91
CA ASN A 151 5.06 24.21 9.86
C ASN A 151 4.69 25.18 8.74
N TYR A 152 5.59 26.06 8.30
CA TYR A 152 5.36 26.97 7.15
C TYR A 152 5.78 26.36 5.81
N GLY A 153 6.54 25.29 5.81
CA GLY A 153 7.17 24.68 4.64
C GLY A 153 8.66 24.98 4.59
N VAL A 154 9.44 24.05 4.05
CA VAL A 154 10.90 24.13 4.05
C VAL A 154 11.46 23.60 2.74
N ILE A 155 12.53 24.22 2.25
CA ILE A 155 13.31 23.72 1.13
C ILE A 155 14.50 22.92 1.69
N ILE A 156 14.59 21.64 1.32
CA ILE A 156 15.70 20.76 1.70
C ILE A 156 16.28 20.17 0.41
N ASN A 157 17.58 20.39 0.18
CA ASN A 157 18.27 19.91 -1.01
C ASN A 157 17.57 20.30 -2.34
N GLY A 158 17.05 21.53 -2.44
CA GLY A 158 16.34 22.04 -3.60
C GLY A 158 14.90 21.55 -3.75
N ILE A 159 14.40 20.70 -2.86
CA ILE A 159 13.04 20.19 -2.88
C ILE A 159 12.18 21.00 -1.89
N LEU A 160 11.10 21.59 -2.41
CA LEU A 160 10.11 22.28 -1.59
C LEU A 160 9.18 21.27 -0.92
N TYR A 161 9.24 21.21 0.40
CA TYR A 161 8.27 20.50 1.24
C TYR A 161 7.17 21.48 1.68
N LYS A 162 5.94 21.14 1.38
CA LYS A 162 4.76 21.92 1.83
C LYS A 162 4.68 21.91 3.35
N LYS A 163 3.89 22.84 3.89
CA LYS A 163 3.61 22.91 5.33
C LYS A 163 3.18 21.57 5.90
N ILE A 164 3.77 21.18 7.02
CA ILE A 164 3.47 19.95 7.76
C ILE A 164 3.14 20.36 9.20
N GLU A 165 2.04 19.86 9.74
CA GLU A 165 1.72 20.10 11.15
C GLU A 165 2.62 19.26 12.05
N VAL A 166 3.53 19.93 12.75
CA VAL A 166 4.48 19.31 13.70
C VAL A 166 4.33 19.93 15.06
N THR A 167 4.25 19.11 16.10
CA THR A 167 4.20 19.52 17.50
C THR A 167 5.19 18.74 18.33
N ILE A 168 5.75 19.39 19.37
CA ILE A 168 6.57 18.72 20.38
C ILE A 168 5.62 18.02 21.35
N GLU A 169 5.72 16.69 21.50
CA GLU A 169 4.94 15.93 22.49
C GLU A 169 5.68 15.85 23.84
N LYS A 170 6.97 15.54 23.80
CA LYS A 170 7.85 15.43 24.97
C LYS A 170 9.25 15.89 24.60
N MET A 171 9.91 16.57 25.52
CA MET A 171 11.29 17.01 25.39
C MET A 171 12.00 16.91 26.72
N ASN A 172 13.23 16.42 26.70
CA ASN A 172 14.17 16.48 27.82
C ASN A 172 15.53 16.96 27.30
N GLN A 173 16.52 17.02 28.19
CA GLN A 173 17.87 17.54 27.87
C GLN A 173 18.60 16.79 26.71
N LYS A 174 18.17 15.57 26.35
CA LYS A 174 18.87 14.70 25.38
C LYS A 174 18.01 14.25 24.21
N LYS A 175 16.67 14.30 24.34
CA LYS A 175 15.74 13.70 23.37
C LYS A 175 14.49 14.55 23.20
N THR A 176 13.98 14.60 21.98
CA THR A 176 12.70 15.22 21.66
C THR A 176 11.80 14.21 20.95
N SER A 177 10.54 14.12 21.39
CA SER A 177 9.48 13.39 20.67
C SER A 177 8.61 14.39 19.94
N LEU A 178 8.51 14.24 18.64
CA LEU A 178 7.71 15.06 17.75
C LEU A 178 6.52 14.26 17.20
N LYS A 179 5.40 14.94 17.07
CA LYS A 179 4.22 14.41 16.40
C LYS A 179 4.02 15.14 15.08
N PHE A 180 4.04 14.38 14.00
CA PHE A 180 3.80 14.85 12.64
C PHE A 180 2.41 14.45 12.18
N LYS A 181 1.66 15.38 11.58
CA LYS A 181 0.41 15.07 10.89
C LYS A 181 0.59 15.34 9.40
N LEU A 182 0.53 14.30 8.60
CA LEU A 182 0.74 14.31 7.16
C LEU A 182 -0.56 13.95 6.44
N ARG A 183 -0.83 14.62 5.31
CA ARG A 183 -1.94 14.30 4.41
C ARG A 183 -1.47 13.67 3.10
N GLU A 184 -0.18 13.76 2.81
CA GLU A 184 0.49 13.21 1.63
C GLU A 184 1.52 12.17 2.08
N GLY A 185 1.73 11.13 1.26
CA GLY A 185 2.79 10.14 1.44
C GLY A 185 3.92 10.42 0.46
N LYS A 186 4.75 11.42 0.76
CA LYS A 186 6.01 11.67 0.04
C LYS A 186 7.16 11.26 0.92
#